data_8c300772c571015b2a051041995aae86
#
_entry.id   8c300772c571015b2a051041995aae86
#
_cell.length_a   1.000
_cell.length_b   1.000
_cell.length_c   1.000
_cell.angle_alpha   90.00
_cell.angle_beta   90.00
_cell.angle_gamma   90.00
#
_symmetry.space_group_name_H-M   'P 1'
#
loop_
_entity.id
_entity.type
_entity.pdbx_description
1 polymer ?
#
loop_
_entity_poly.entity_id
_entity_poly.type
_entity_poly.pdbx_seq_one_letter_code
_entity_poly.pdbx_strand_id
1 'polypeptide(L)'
;MRYILLFLFSISSSLIAQQKDCFGIARKGTAEQMMQLYEANHDVINSKNDFGFTPLILACYQGNNEVATFLIKKNADINYVSDEGTALMAAVVKGNLELVKVLLMNKANPDLTNSKGTTALMYAVQFNNYEIARLLLECKADKTKINNDGKTAFEYAVFSNNEKIINLLK
;
A
#
# COMPACT_ATOMS: atom_id res chain seq x y z
N MET A 1 8.50 -43.29 10.20
CA MET A 1 7.84 -42.51 9.12
C MET A 1 6.55 -41.83 9.54
N ARG A 2 5.66 -42.46 10.31
CA ARG A 2 4.34 -41.90 10.71
C ARG A 2 4.43 -40.62 11.59
N TYR A 3 5.45 -40.48 12.43
CA TYR A 3 5.66 -39.32 13.30
C TYR A 3 6.24 -38.10 12.60
N ILE A 4 7.02 -38.30 11.53
CA ILE A 4 7.59 -37.22 10.71
C ILE A 4 6.49 -36.52 9.92
N LEU A 5 5.52 -37.28 9.37
CA LEU A 5 4.37 -36.73 8.66
C LEU A 5 3.45 -35.91 9.56
N LEU A 6 3.21 -36.35 10.80
CA LEU A 6 2.41 -35.61 11.78
C LEU A 6 3.08 -34.28 12.19
N PHE A 7 4.43 -34.29 12.31
CA PHE A 7 5.18 -33.08 12.67
C PHE A 7 5.18 -32.06 11.53
N LEU A 8 5.33 -32.50 10.28
CA LEU A 8 5.25 -31.63 9.10
C LEU A 8 3.83 -31.06 8.91
N PHE A 9 2.79 -31.81 9.23
CA PHE A 9 1.39 -31.34 9.13
C PHE A 9 1.05 -30.31 10.22
N SER A 10 1.60 -30.46 11.43
CA SER A 10 1.42 -29.48 12.52
C SER A 10 2.17 -28.16 12.26
N ILE A 11 3.35 -28.22 11.64
CA ILE A 11 4.13 -27.03 11.26
C ILE A 11 3.40 -26.26 10.15
N SER A 12 2.86 -26.95 9.15
CA SER A 12 2.16 -26.30 8.04
C SER A 12 0.86 -25.62 8.49
N SER A 13 0.09 -26.25 9.39
CA SER A 13 -1.14 -25.65 9.91
C SER A 13 -0.87 -24.44 10.82
N SER A 14 0.21 -24.46 11.62
CA SER A 14 0.66 -23.34 12.44
C SER A 14 1.14 -22.15 11.57
N LEU A 15 1.91 -22.42 10.50
CA LEU A 15 2.36 -21.38 9.57
C LEU A 15 1.19 -20.72 8.84
N ILE A 16 0.20 -21.49 8.38
CA ILE A 16 -1.00 -20.97 7.71
C ILE A 16 -1.85 -20.14 8.67
N ALA A 17 -1.97 -20.55 9.93
CA ALA A 17 -2.68 -19.80 10.96
C ALA A 17 -1.99 -18.45 11.25
N GLN A 18 -0.67 -18.44 11.40
CA GLN A 18 0.13 -17.23 11.60
C GLN A 18 0.06 -16.30 10.39
N GLN A 19 0.09 -16.83 9.18
CA GLN A 19 -0.01 -16.04 7.96
C GLN A 19 -1.38 -15.37 7.83
N LYS A 20 -2.48 -16.05 8.21
CA LYS A 20 -3.82 -15.44 8.23
C LYS A 20 -3.95 -14.34 9.28
N ASP A 21 -3.27 -14.47 10.39
CA ASP A 21 -3.35 -13.49 11.49
C ASP A 21 -2.65 -12.18 11.14
N CYS A 22 -1.53 -12.20 10.38
CA CYS A 22 -0.82 -10.97 10.00
C CYS A 22 -1.70 -10.00 9.19
N PHE A 23 -2.61 -10.50 8.36
CA PHE A 23 -3.54 -9.66 7.59
C PHE A 23 -4.64 -9.06 8.46
N GLY A 24 -5.09 -9.79 9.48
CA GLY A 24 -6.02 -9.29 10.49
C GLY A 24 -5.39 -8.18 11.33
N ILE A 25 -4.17 -8.42 11.81
CA ILE A 25 -3.39 -7.44 12.57
C ILE A 25 -3.06 -6.21 11.71
N ALA A 26 -2.69 -6.38 10.45
CA ALA A 26 -2.45 -5.25 9.55
C ALA A 26 -3.66 -4.32 9.43
N ARG A 27 -4.87 -4.88 9.43
CA ARG A 27 -6.12 -4.10 9.33
C ARG A 27 -6.50 -3.41 10.64
N LYS A 28 -6.38 -4.08 11.79
CA LYS A 28 -7.03 -3.64 13.05
C LYS A 28 -6.20 -3.91 14.31
N GLY A 29 -5.02 -4.52 14.17
CA GLY A 29 -4.14 -4.84 15.29
C GLY A 29 -3.17 -3.73 15.62
N THR A 30 -2.24 -4.04 16.52
CA THR A 30 -1.18 -3.13 16.99
C THR A 30 0.19 -3.51 16.40
N ALA A 31 1.15 -2.58 16.45
CA ALA A 31 2.52 -2.85 16.04
C ALA A 31 3.17 -3.93 16.93
N GLU A 32 2.79 -4.01 18.20
CA GLU A 32 3.29 -5.03 19.12
C GLU A 32 2.84 -6.44 18.69
N GLN A 33 1.58 -6.61 18.31
CA GLN A 33 1.07 -7.88 17.79
C GLN A 33 1.79 -8.26 16.48
N MET A 34 2.02 -7.30 15.59
CA MET A 34 2.76 -7.54 14.35
C MET A 34 4.22 -7.88 14.62
N MET A 35 4.84 -7.26 15.64
CA MET A 35 6.20 -7.58 16.07
C MET A 35 6.31 -9.02 16.56
N GLN A 36 5.38 -9.49 17.38
CA GLN A 36 5.35 -10.88 17.85
C GLN A 36 5.29 -11.88 16.70
N LEU A 37 4.46 -11.62 15.70
CA LEU A 37 4.40 -12.46 14.49
C LEU A 37 5.69 -12.41 13.69
N TYR A 38 6.28 -11.23 13.55
CA TYR A 38 7.53 -11.02 12.83
C TYR A 38 8.70 -11.75 13.51
N GLU A 39 8.79 -11.73 14.83
CA GLU A 39 9.82 -12.46 15.58
C GLU A 39 9.68 -13.98 15.45
N ALA A 40 8.46 -14.49 15.34
CA ALA A 40 8.20 -15.90 15.10
C ALA A 40 8.50 -16.32 13.66
N ASN A 41 8.24 -15.44 12.68
CA ASN A 41 8.48 -15.67 11.26
C ASN A 41 8.66 -14.34 10.51
N HIS A 42 9.88 -14.05 10.06
CA HIS A 42 10.20 -12.80 9.35
C HIS A 42 9.50 -12.67 8.00
N ASP A 43 9.13 -13.77 7.35
CA ASP A 43 8.51 -13.75 6.01
C ASP A 43 7.07 -13.21 6.03
N VAL A 44 6.44 -13.11 7.20
CA VAL A 44 5.06 -12.62 7.32
C VAL A 44 4.88 -11.20 6.76
N ILE A 45 5.91 -10.34 6.83
CA ILE A 45 5.82 -8.94 6.39
C ILE A 45 5.62 -8.77 4.88
N ASN A 46 6.05 -9.75 4.07
CA ASN A 46 5.90 -9.76 2.61
C ASN A 46 4.98 -10.87 2.12
N SER A 47 4.28 -11.56 3.03
CA SER A 47 3.28 -12.55 2.67
C SER A 47 2.13 -11.90 1.89
N LYS A 48 1.41 -12.72 1.11
CA LYS A 48 0.30 -12.27 0.28
C LYS A 48 -0.96 -13.04 0.67
N ASN A 49 -2.07 -12.33 0.80
CA ASN A 49 -3.37 -12.98 0.98
C ASN A 49 -3.93 -13.48 -0.37
N ASP A 50 -5.11 -14.10 -0.34
CA ASP A 50 -5.77 -14.66 -1.54
C ASP A 50 -6.10 -13.61 -2.61
N PHE A 51 -6.09 -12.30 -2.25
CA PHE A 51 -6.29 -11.16 -3.15
C PHE A 51 -4.98 -10.50 -3.60
N GLY A 52 -3.83 -11.10 -3.27
CA GLY A 52 -2.52 -10.55 -3.61
C GLY A 52 -2.08 -9.35 -2.76
N PHE A 53 -2.78 -9.00 -1.67
CA PHE A 53 -2.38 -7.89 -0.81
C PHE A 53 -1.34 -8.31 0.22
N THR A 54 -0.33 -7.45 0.42
CA THR A 54 0.61 -7.56 1.53
C THR A 54 0.05 -6.93 2.81
N PRO A 55 0.59 -7.27 4.00
CA PRO A 55 0.24 -6.59 5.25
C PRO A 55 0.41 -5.07 5.17
N LEU A 56 1.44 -4.57 4.47
CA LEU A 56 1.67 -3.13 4.31
C LEU A 56 0.54 -2.45 3.51
N ILE A 57 0.12 -3.06 2.37
CA ILE A 57 -1.02 -2.53 1.60
C ILE A 57 -2.28 -2.47 2.46
N LEU A 58 -2.56 -3.52 3.23
CA LEU A 58 -3.76 -3.58 4.08
C LEU A 58 -3.72 -2.56 5.22
N ALA A 59 -2.56 -2.39 5.87
CA ALA A 59 -2.38 -1.39 6.92
C ALA A 59 -2.61 0.03 6.37
N CYS A 60 -2.06 0.34 5.19
CA CYS A 60 -2.26 1.62 4.52
C CYS A 60 -3.72 1.84 4.11
N TYR A 61 -4.39 0.84 3.55
CA TYR A 61 -5.79 0.93 3.15
C TYR A 61 -6.73 1.14 4.34
N GLN A 62 -6.44 0.55 5.50
CA GLN A 62 -7.23 0.75 6.71
C GLN A 62 -6.84 2.00 7.50
N GLY A 63 -5.69 2.61 7.18
CA GLY A 63 -5.17 3.76 7.92
C GLY A 63 -4.54 3.38 9.26
N ASN A 64 -4.04 2.14 9.37
CA ASN A 64 -3.31 1.68 10.54
C ASN A 64 -1.86 2.17 10.49
N ASN A 65 -1.64 3.44 10.87
CA ASN A 65 -0.35 4.11 10.80
C ASN A 65 0.73 3.40 11.60
N GLU A 66 0.36 2.87 12.76
CA GLU A 66 1.28 2.19 13.67
C GLU A 66 1.87 0.94 13.05
N VAL A 67 1.01 0.04 12.55
CA VAL A 67 1.44 -1.19 11.90
C VAL A 67 2.14 -0.91 10.57
N ALA A 68 1.66 0.04 9.76
CA ALA A 68 2.32 0.41 8.51
C ALA A 68 3.75 0.92 8.76
N THR A 69 3.94 1.79 9.75
CA THR A 69 5.26 2.31 10.14
C THR A 69 6.18 1.20 10.64
N PHE A 70 5.66 0.26 11.42
CA PHE A 70 6.42 -0.91 11.87
C PHE A 70 6.90 -1.75 10.67
N LEU A 71 6.01 -2.09 9.75
CA LEU A 71 6.32 -2.89 8.56
C LEU A 71 7.39 -2.21 7.68
N ILE A 72 7.29 -0.89 7.48
CA ILE A 72 8.29 -0.12 6.74
C ILE A 72 9.65 -0.18 7.44
N LYS A 73 9.71 0.00 8.77
CA LYS A 73 10.95 -0.10 9.55
C LYS A 73 11.58 -1.49 9.50
N LYS A 74 10.78 -2.53 9.28
CA LYS A 74 11.26 -3.92 9.12
C LYS A 74 11.56 -4.29 7.67
N ASN A 75 11.64 -3.30 6.76
CA ASN A 75 11.97 -3.46 5.34
C ASN A 75 10.93 -4.30 4.57
N ALA A 76 9.63 -4.16 4.90
CA ALA A 76 8.59 -4.65 4.01
C ALA A 76 8.76 -4.06 2.61
N ASP A 77 8.45 -4.85 1.57
CA ASP A 77 8.54 -4.38 0.18
C ASP A 77 7.52 -3.25 -0.07
N ILE A 78 8.03 -2.02 0.05
CA ILE A 78 7.25 -0.78 -0.06
C ILE A 78 6.73 -0.54 -1.47
N ASN A 79 7.39 -1.15 -2.48
CA ASN A 79 7.08 -0.99 -3.90
C ASN A 79 6.38 -2.21 -4.50
N TYR A 80 5.98 -3.17 -3.68
CA TYR A 80 5.17 -4.28 -4.17
C TYR A 80 3.88 -3.78 -4.80
N VAL A 81 3.55 -4.32 -5.98
CA VAL A 81 2.34 -3.97 -6.75
C VAL A 81 1.39 -5.16 -6.76
N SER A 82 0.22 -5.01 -6.18
CA SER A 82 -0.93 -5.89 -6.38
C SER A 82 -1.77 -5.42 -7.58
N ASP A 83 -2.78 -6.19 -7.97
CA ASP A 83 -3.71 -5.79 -9.04
C ASP A 83 -4.39 -4.43 -8.75
N GLU A 84 -4.69 -4.15 -7.48
CA GLU A 84 -5.29 -2.87 -7.03
C GLU A 84 -4.25 -1.77 -6.80
N GLY A 85 -2.95 -2.09 -6.79
CA GLY A 85 -1.84 -1.14 -6.71
C GLY A 85 -0.94 -1.34 -5.50
N THR A 86 -0.28 -0.26 -5.11
CA THR A 86 0.77 -0.23 -4.07
C THR A 86 0.24 0.25 -2.72
N ALA A 87 1.06 0.12 -1.67
CA ALA A 87 0.80 0.70 -0.36
C ALA A 87 0.64 2.24 -0.42
N LEU A 88 1.39 2.92 -1.29
CA LEU A 88 1.26 4.36 -1.52
C LEU A 88 -0.13 4.71 -2.09
N MET A 89 -0.61 3.97 -3.10
CA MET A 89 -1.95 4.17 -3.66
C MET A 89 -3.03 3.93 -2.60
N ALA A 90 -2.89 2.88 -1.78
CA ALA A 90 -3.82 2.59 -0.69
C ALA A 90 -3.90 3.74 0.33
N ALA A 91 -2.76 4.33 0.73
CA ALA A 91 -2.70 5.49 1.62
C ALA A 91 -3.35 6.74 0.97
N VAL A 92 -3.15 6.94 -0.34
CA VAL A 92 -3.77 8.04 -1.11
C VAL A 92 -5.28 7.89 -1.16
N VAL A 93 -5.80 6.71 -1.50
CA VAL A 93 -7.25 6.41 -1.54
C VAL A 93 -7.88 6.64 -0.16
N LYS A 94 -7.16 6.30 0.92
CA LYS A 94 -7.59 6.57 2.29
C LYS A 94 -7.57 8.07 2.65
N GLY A 95 -6.86 8.90 1.89
CA GLY A 95 -6.64 10.30 2.20
C GLY A 95 -5.67 10.52 3.37
N ASN A 96 -4.84 9.54 3.70
CA ASN A 96 -3.93 9.57 4.84
C ASN A 96 -2.62 10.26 4.47
N LEU A 97 -2.59 11.59 4.58
CA LEU A 97 -1.43 12.42 4.24
C LEU A 97 -0.18 12.02 5.06
N GLU A 98 -0.35 11.63 6.31
CA GLU A 98 0.77 11.21 7.17
C GLU A 98 1.45 9.95 6.63
N LEU A 99 0.67 8.90 6.32
CA LEU A 99 1.21 7.67 5.72
C LEU A 99 1.81 7.92 4.34
N VAL A 100 1.20 8.77 3.52
CA VAL A 100 1.77 9.16 2.21
C VAL A 100 3.15 9.77 2.40
N LYS A 101 3.33 10.69 3.37
CA LYS A 101 4.65 11.26 3.71
C LYS A 101 5.64 10.18 4.13
N VAL A 102 5.25 9.31 5.06
CA VAL A 102 6.13 8.24 5.56
C VAL A 102 6.57 7.31 4.42
N LEU A 103 5.64 6.90 3.53
CA LEU A 103 5.95 6.04 2.39
C LEU A 103 6.94 6.70 1.43
N LEU A 104 6.69 7.97 1.04
CA LEU A 104 7.56 8.71 0.12
C LEU A 104 8.96 8.94 0.71
N MET A 105 9.07 9.28 2.00
CA MET A 105 10.35 9.42 2.71
C MET A 105 11.14 8.09 2.75
N ASN A 106 10.46 6.95 2.70
CA ASN A 106 11.05 5.62 2.63
C ASN A 106 11.14 5.06 1.20
N LYS A 107 11.18 5.94 0.19
CA LYS A 107 11.41 5.62 -1.24
C LYS A 107 10.30 4.83 -1.90
N ALA A 108 9.04 5.00 -1.47
CA ALA A 108 7.92 4.55 -2.29
C ALA A 108 7.95 5.25 -3.64
N ASN A 109 7.89 4.47 -4.73
CA ASN A 109 7.89 5.01 -6.08
C ASN A 109 6.47 5.52 -6.45
N PRO A 110 6.28 6.84 -6.66
CA PRO A 110 4.96 7.40 -6.96
C PRO A 110 4.45 7.06 -8.36
N ASP A 111 5.32 6.56 -9.25
CA ASP A 111 5.01 6.32 -10.66
C ASP A 111 4.66 4.87 -10.99
N LEU A 112 4.63 3.99 -9.99
CA LEU A 112 4.08 2.65 -10.16
C LEU A 112 2.59 2.72 -10.49
N THR A 113 2.13 1.75 -11.28
CA THR A 113 0.72 1.68 -11.71
C THR A 113 0.08 0.37 -11.23
N ASN A 114 -1.21 0.39 -11.00
CA ASN A 114 -2.01 -0.81 -10.81
C ASN A 114 -2.34 -1.49 -12.15
N SER A 115 -3.17 -2.54 -12.13
CA SER A 115 -3.61 -3.26 -13.33
C SER A 115 -4.35 -2.39 -14.36
N LYS A 116 -4.90 -1.23 -13.94
CA LYS A 116 -5.59 -0.25 -14.80
C LYS A 116 -4.67 0.86 -15.31
N GLY A 117 -3.36 0.78 -15.07
CA GLY A 117 -2.42 1.84 -15.39
C GLY A 117 -2.55 3.10 -14.53
N THR A 118 -3.32 3.06 -13.44
CA THR A 118 -3.57 4.22 -12.57
C THR A 118 -2.42 4.43 -11.60
N THR A 119 -1.94 5.68 -11.46
CA THR A 119 -0.90 6.09 -10.52
C THR A 119 -1.47 6.64 -9.21
N ALA A 120 -0.61 6.81 -8.20
CA ALA A 120 -0.97 7.48 -6.95
C ALA A 120 -1.45 8.92 -7.19
N LEU A 121 -0.83 9.66 -8.12
CA LEU A 121 -1.22 11.03 -8.47
C LEU A 121 -2.63 11.07 -9.08
N MET A 122 -2.96 10.14 -9.98
CA MET A 122 -4.31 10.05 -10.56
C MET A 122 -5.36 9.82 -9.48
N TYR A 123 -5.11 8.95 -8.52
CA TYR A 123 -6.02 8.75 -7.38
C TYR A 123 -6.15 10.00 -6.52
N ALA A 124 -5.05 10.69 -6.19
CA ALA A 124 -5.11 11.92 -5.39
C ALA A 124 -6.02 12.97 -6.06
N VAL A 125 -5.94 13.08 -7.39
CA VAL A 125 -6.78 13.99 -8.18
C VAL A 125 -8.23 13.53 -8.22
N GLN A 126 -8.51 12.25 -8.48
CA GLN A 126 -9.87 11.68 -8.49
C GLN A 126 -10.60 11.90 -7.16
N PHE A 127 -9.89 11.77 -6.03
CA PHE A 127 -10.44 11.99 -4.69
C PHE A 127 -10.35 13.45 -4.24
N ASN A 128 -10.02 14.38 -5.15
CA ASN A 128 -9.96 15.80 -4.88
C ASN A 128 -9.01 16.18 -3.72
N ASN A 129 -7.98 15.36 -3.48
CA ASN A 129 -7.03 15.59 -2.40
C ASN A 129 -5.85 16.44 -2.85
N TYR A 130 -6.03 17.76 -2.79
CA TYR A 130 -5.03 18.73 -3.22
C TYR A 130 -3.70 18.57 -2.46
N GLU A 131 -3.71 18.36 -1.15
CA GLU A 131 -2.48 18.30 -0.36
C GLU A 131 -1.65 17.06 -0.70
N ILE A 132 -2.31 15.92 -0.93
CA ILE A 132 -1.62 14.71 -1.37
C ILE A 132 -1.13 14.86 -2.81
N ALA A 133 -1.93 15.44 -3.73
CA ALA A 133 -1.50 15.67 -5.09
C ALA A 133 -0.26 16.59 -5.15
N ARG A 134 -0.27 17.69 -4.37
CA ARG A 134 0.86 18.60 -4.24
C ARG A 134 2.12 17.87 -3.73
N LEU A 135 1.99 17.10 -2.67
CA LEU A 135 3.10 16.34 -2.09
C LEU A 135 3.70 15.33 -3.08
N LEU A 136 2.85 14.60 -3.84
CA LEU A 136 3.31 13.65 -4.85
C LEU A 136 4.12 14.36 -5.95
N LEU A 137 3.67 15.55 -6.41
CA LEU A 137 4.39 16.35 -7.40
C LEU A 137 5.71 16.91 -6.84
N GLU A 138 5.75 17.36 -5.58
CA GLU A 138 6.99 17.74 -4.90
C GLU A 138 7.99 16.59 -4.84
N CYS A 139 7.48 15.35 -4.69
CA CYS A 139 8.26 14.12 -4.77
C CYS A 139 8.47 13.61 -6.21
N LYS A 140 8.25 14.48 -7.22
CA LYS A 140 8.52 14.24 -8.64
C LYS A 140 7.68 13.13 -9.27
N ALA A 141 6.44 12.93 -8.82
CA ALA A 141 5.49 12.09 -9.53
C ALA A 141 5.29 12.58 -10.97
N ASP A 142 5.36 11.67 -11.92
CA ASP A 142 5.19 11.96 -13.35
C ASP A 142 3.71 12.26 -13.68
N LYS A 143 3.40 13.54 -13.85
CA LYS A 143 2.04 14.00 -14.19
C LYS A 143 1.61 13.66 -15.62
N THR A 144 2.52 13.19 -16.46
CA THR A 144 2.25 12.85 -17.88
C THR A 144 1.85 11.39 -18.09
N LYS A 145 1.95 10.54 -17.03
CA LYS A 145 1.51 9.16 -17.09
C LYS A 145 0.07 9.05 -17.57
N ILE A 146 -0.18 8.06 -18.44
CA ILE A 146 -1.48 7.77 -19.02
C ILE A 146 -1.94 6.39 -18.54
N ASN A 147 -3.19 6.29 -18.07
CA ASN A 147 -3.78 5.01 -17.66
C ASN A 147 -4.37 4.26 -18.89
N ASN A 148 -4.93 3.07 -18.65
CA ASN A 148 -5.51 2.24 -19.71
C ASN A 148 -6.74 2.88 -20.40
N ASP A 149 -7.37 3.88 -19.78
CA ASP A 149 -8.46 4.67 -20.38
C ASP A 149 -7.95 5.86 -21.21
N GLY A 150 -6.63 5.97 -21.38
CA GLY A 150 -5.99 7.08 -22.11
C GLY A 150 -6.00 8.42 -21.34
N LYS A 151 -6.16 8.41 -20.01
CA LYS A 151 -6.28 9.62 -19.19
C LYS A 151 -5.04 9.86 -18.34
N THR A 152 -4.62 11.11 -18.26
CA THR A 152 -3.63 11.63 -17.32
C THR A 152 -4.31 12.13 -16.03
N ALA A 153 -3.51 12.51 -15.02
CA ALA A 153 -4.01 13.19 -13.84
C ALA A 153 -4.71 14.52 -14.19
N PHE A 154 -4.24 15.21 -15.25
CA PHE A 154 -4.82 16.48 -15.68
C PHE A 154 -6.26 16.32 -16.21
N GLU A 155 -6.54 15.30 -17.04
CA GLU A 155 -7.90 15.04 -17.52
C GLU A 155 -8.87 14.72 -16.38
N TYR A 156 -8.43 14.01 -15.34
CA TYR A 156 -9.24 13.80 -14.13
C TYR A 156 -9.54 15.11 -13.40
N ALA A 157 -8.56 16.02 -13.31
CA ALA A 157 -8.76 17.33 -12.69
C ALA A 157 -9.77 18.19 -13.47
N VAL A 158 -9.67 18.20 -14.81
CA VAL A 158 -10.60 18.90 -15.69
C VAL A 158 -12.02 18.34 -15.53
N PHE A 159 -12.16 17.01 -15.52
CA PHE A 159 -13.45 16.35 -15.34
C PHE A 159 -14.11 16.70 -14.01
N SER A 160 -13.34 16.79 -12.92
CA SER A 160 -13.84 17.19 -11.59
C SER A 160 -14.08 18.70 -11.43
N ASN A 161 -13.71 19.52 -12.45
CA ASN A 161 -13.79 20.97 -12.46
C ASN A 161 -13.13 21.64 -11.23
N ASN A 162 -12.04 21.05 -10.72
CA ASN A 162 -11.31 21.60 -9.59
C ASN A 162 -10.17 22.51 -10.07
N GLU A 163 -10.44 23.80 -10.17
CA GLU A 163 -9.46 24.80 -10.65
C GLU A 163 -8.15 24.77 -9.85
N LYS A 164 -8.21 24.53 -8.53
CA LYS A 164 -7.02 24.48 -7.68
C LYS A 164 -6.10 23.33 -8.10
N ILE A 165 -6.64 22.14 -8.36
CA ILE A 165 -5.86 20.98 -8.82
C ILE A 165 -5.45 21.16 -10.29
N ILE A 166 -6.32 21.70 -11.14
CA ILE A 166 -5.97 22.02 -12.54
C ILE A 166 -4.73 22.92 -12.59
N ASN A 167 -4.71 23.98 -11.78
CA ASN A 167 -3.57 24.92 -11.75
C ASN A 167 -2.30 24.28 -11.17
N LEU A 168 -2.43 23.32 -10.25
CA LEU A 168 -1.31 22.56 -9.71
C LEU A 168 -0.65 21.67 -10.78
N LEU A 169 -1.43 21.16 -11.75
CA LEU A 169 -0.98 20.21 -12.76
C LEU A 169 -0.48 20.88 -14.07
N LYS A 170 -0.75 22.17 -14.26
CA LYS A 170 -0.18 22.95 -15.38
C LYS A 170 1.31 23.13 -15.20
#